data_69113a616ea46f9fffd8a6acdb0f5ffa
#
_entry.id   69113a616ea46f9fffd8a6acdb0f5ffa
#
_cell.length_a   1.000
_cell.length_b   1.000
_cell.length_c   1.000
_cell.angle_alpha   90.00
_cell.angle_beta   90.00
_cell.angle_gamma   90.00
#
_symmetry.space_group_name_H-M   'P 1'
#
loop_
_entity.id
_entity.type
_entity.pdbx_description
1 polymer ?
#
loop_
_entity_poly.entity_id
_entity_poly.type
_entity_poly.pdbx_seq_one_letter_code
_entity_poly.pdbx_strand_id
1 'polypeptide(L)' 'MSLTSHLQELKKKHADLSDAVERAQSSPGVDDLVVARMKKEKLQLKEEITRLSAQ' A
#
# COMPACT_ATOMS: atom_id res chain seq x y z
N MET A 1 -20.37 -3.78 5.97
CA MET A 1 -19.19 -4.61 5.70
C MET A 1 -18.62 -5.18 6.98
N SER A 2 -18.20 -6.43 6.96
CA SER A 2 -17.55 -7.01 8.12
C SER A 2 -16.09 -6.54 8.22
N LEU A 3 -15.52 -6.65 9.41
CA LEU A 3 -14.12 -6.32 9.63
C LEU A 3 -13.21 -7.16 8.72
N THR A 4 -13.55 -8.43 8.54
CA THR A 4 -12.79 -9.35 7.67
C THR A 4 -12.77 -8.85 6.23
N SER A 5 -13.92 -8.43 5.69
CA SER A 5 -14.00 -7.91 4.34
C SER A 5 -13.20 -6.63 4.18
N HIS A 6 -13.28 -5.75 5.17
CA HIS A 6 -12.53 -4.50 5.16
C HIS A 6 -11.01 -4.77 5.18
N LEU A 7 -10.60 -5.70 6.02
CA LEU A 7 -9.20 -6.09 6.13
C LEU A 7 -8.68 -6.68 4.82
N GLN A 8 -9.47 -7.53 4.17
CA GLN A 8 -9.10 -8.10 2.88
C GLN A 8 -8.95 -7.02 1.81
N GLU A 9 -9.82 -6.03 1.80
CA GLU A 9 -9.70 -4.91 0.87
C GLU A 9 -8.42 -4.11 1.09
N LEU A 10 -8.07 -3.87 2.34
CA LEU A 10 -6.84 -3.16 2.68
C LEU A 10 -5.62 -3.95 2.24
N LYS A 11 -5.62 -5.26 2.44
CA LYS A 11 -4.52 -6.13 2.02
C LYS A 11 -4.37 -6.12 0.50
N LYS A 12 -5.48 -6.13 -0.23
CA LYS A 12 -5.46 -6.05 -1.68
C LYS A 12 -4.87 -4.72 -2.15
N LYS A 13 -5.32 -3.63 -1.55
CA LYS A 13 -4.79 -2.30 -1.88
C LYS A 13 -3.30 -2.21 -1.60
N HIS A 14 -2.85 -2.79 -0.50
CA HIS A 14 -1.44 -2.83 -0.15
C HIS A 14 -0.64 -3.59 -1.21
N ALA A 15 -1.13 -4.75 -1.65
CA ALA A 15 -0.47 -5.55 -2.67
C ALA A 15 -0.41 -4.80 -4.01
N ASP A 16 -1.52 -4.19 -4.42
CA ASP A 16 -1.59 -3.42 -5.66
C ASP A 16 -0.62 -2.24 -5.62
N LEU A 17 -0.57 -1.55 -4.50
CA LEU A 17 0.32 -0.41 -4.33
C LEU A 17 1.78 -0.85 -4.29
N SER A 18 2.07 -2.00 -3.70
CA SER A 18 3.41 -2.58 -3.69
C SER A 18 3.91 -2.83 -5.11
N ASP A 19 3.07 -3.41 -5.97
CA ASP A 19 3.38 -3.62 -7.38
C ASP A 19 3.63 -2.29 -8.09
N ALA A 20 2.77 -1.30 -7.83
CA ALA A 20 2.91 0.02 -8.43
C ALA A 20 4.21 0.68 -8.03
N VAL A 21 4.62 0.53 -6.77
CA VAL A 21 5.90 1.07 -6.29
C VAL A 21 7.07 0.42 -7.02
N GLU A 22 7.04 -0.91 -7.17
CA GLU A 22 8.10 -1.61 -7.88
C GLU A 22 8.23 -1.14 -9.32
N ARG A 23 7.09 -0.99 -10.01
CA ARG A 23 7.07 -0.50 -11.39
C ARG A 23 7.61 0.91 -11.49
N ALA A 24 7.20 1.77 -10.56
CA ALA A 24 7.66 3.15 -10.53
C ALA A 24 9.16 3.25 -10.28
N GLN A 25 9.69 2.43 -9.37
CA GLN A 25 11.11 2.42 -9.09
C GLN A 25 11.95 1.91 -10.26
N SER A 26 11.37 1.02 -11.07
CA SER A 26 12.04 0.46 -12.24
C SER A 26 11.93 1.36 -13.46
N SER A 27 11.08 2.37 -13.41
CA SER A 27 10.84 3.25 -14.56
C SER A 27 11.78 4.46 -14.51
N PRO A 28 12.60 4.68 -15.54
CA PRO A 28 13.58 5.77 -15.51
C PRO A 28 12.98 7.17 -15.62
N GLY A 29 11.70 7.28 -15.99
CA GLY A 29 11.04 8.56 -16.16
C GLY A 29 10.17 9.00 -14.99
N VAL A 30 10.12 8.23 -13.91
CA VAL A 30 9.25 8.53 -12.77
C VAL A 30 9.98 9.43 -11.78
N ASP A 31 9.27 10.47 -11.32
CA ASP A 31 9.78 11.42 -10.33
C ASP A 31 9.91 10.71 -8.96
N ASP A 32 11.03 10.94 -8.28
CA ASP A 32 11.30 10.40 -6.96
C ASP A 32 10.24 10.80 -5.94
N LEU A 33 9.65 11.97 -6.10
CA LEU A 33 8.57 12.43 -5.22
C LEU A 33 7.33 11.54 -5.33
N VAL A 34 7.02 11.08 -6.54
CA VAL A 34 5.89 10.18 -6.77
C VAL A 34 6.13 8.86 -6.07
N VAL A 35 7.33 8.31 -6.21
CA VAL A 35 7.72 7.06 -5.56
C VAL A 35 7.65 7.21 -4.04
N ALA A 36 8.14 8.32 -3.51
CA ALA A 36 8.11 8.58 -2.07
C ALA A 36 6.67 8.61 -1.53
N ARG A 37 5.75 9.26 -2.26
CA ARG A 37 4.34 9.30 -1.88
C ARG A 37 3.72 7.91 -1.87
N MET A 38 4.02 7.12 -2.89
CA MET A 38 3.49 5.76 -3.00
C MET A 38 3.99 4.89 -1.85
N LYS A 39 5.26 5.00 -1.50
CA LYS A 39 5.84 4.28 -0.36
C LYS A 39 5.18 4.70 0.95
N LYS A 40 4.90 5.98 1.11
CA LYS A 40 4.23 6.49 2.30
C LYS A 40 2.81 5.93 2.42
N GLU A 41 2.06 5.92 1.32
CA GLU A 41 0.71 5.35 1.29
C GLU A 41 0.74 3.86 1.61
N LYS A 42 1.71 3.15 1.05
CA LYS A 42 1.89 1.73 1.31
C LYS A 42 2.13 1.48 2.80
N LEU A 43 2.98 2.29 3.41
CA LEU A 43 3.27 2.18 4.84
C LEU A 43 2.03 2.45 5.68
N GLN A 44 1.24 3.46 5.32
CA GLN A 44 0.00 3.77 6.02
C GLN A 44 -0.99 2.61 5.96
N LEU A 45 -1.12 1.99 4.79
CA LEU A 45 -1.97 0.82 4.63
C LEU A 45 -1.48 -0.34 5.50
N LYS A 46 -0.17 -0.56 5.54
CA LYS A 46 0.41 -1.62 6.36
C LYS A 46 0.13 -1.39 7.84
N GLU A 47 0.28 -0.15 8.29
CA GLU A 47 -0.01 0.19 9.68
C GLU A 47 -1.47 -0.03 10.04
N GLU A 48 -2.38 0.34 9.13
CA GLU A 48 -3.80 0.14 9.34
C GLU A 48 -4.15 -1.35 9.38
N ILE A 49 -3.58 -2.14 8.48
CA ILE A 49 -3.76 -3.59 8.47
C ILE A 49 -3.29 -4.19 9.79
N THR A 50 -2.11 -3.79 10.24
CA THR A 50 -1.52 -4.29 11.49
C THR A 50 -2.41 -3.93 12.68
N ARG A 51 -2.90 -2.70 12.71
CA ARG A 51 -3.76 -2.22 13.81
C ARG A 51 -5.05 -3.03 13.88
N LEU A 52 -5.69 -3.24 12.73
CA LEU A 52 -6.94 -4.00 12.68
C LEU A 52 -6.73 -5.48 12.98
N SER A 53 -5.59 -6.02 12.59
CA SER A 53 -5.27 -7.43 12.85
C SER A 53 -4.91 -7.69 14.31
N ALA A 54 -4.50 -6.65 15.03
CA ALA A 54 -4.11 -6.77 16.43
C ALA A 54 -5.29 -6.75 17.39
N GLN A 55 -6.49 -6.47 16.90
CA GLN A 55 -7.70 -6.42 17.75
C GLN A 55 -8.31 -7.79 17.96
#